data_4da0be3fb820551b57da71c3456ab4ef
#
_entry.id   4da0be3fb820551b57da71c3456ab4ef
#
_cell.length_a   1.000
_cell.length_b   1.000
_cell.length_c   1.000
_cell.angle_alpha   90.00
_cell.angle_beta   90.00
_cell.angle_gamma   90.00
#
_symmetry.space_group_name_H-M   'P 1'
#
loop_
_entity.id
_entity.type
_entity.pdbx_description
1 polymer ?
#
loop_
_entity_poly.entity_id
_entity_poly.type
_entity_poly.pdbx_seq_one_letter_code
_entity_poly.pdbx_strand_id
1 'polypeptide(L)'
;MKVKKLIALGLCAAMVSGMTVSPVLAAEDTAEEATAEEATEEEATEEETTEEADAEEETTEEADAEEEATEEAGDAEAADDPTAQFEGLTANEAYEFPMMVKSFQATYWDAAQEGMAMAAEELGVTYTAQGPNSESDIADQVNMINTAISSNPVGLGLAACDTSSVLDALQECADKGIPVVTFDTGVDNAPEGSVVCNVATDNAQAGAVAAENMYAAIKDVVANAEGQVIIGEVNQDATALNIQQRGGGFIDKMIELLQADGKTVAVTGNEFYVNAAKGADATEADADVIIQVAVPAQTTVELCSTEAQAILSQENCIAIFGSNQTAAEGVIAANANLNVLGSDPANGDVVGVGFDAGSIIKAAVSDGTFIGAVTQSPLMMGYYAIYALTAAANGQELQDVPTDGYWYDATNMEDEEIAPNLYD
;
A
#
# COMPACT_ATOMS: atom_id res chain seq x y z
N MET A 1 -40.49 43.51 9.22
CA MET A 1 -41.60 42.95 10.02
C MET A 1 -41.04 41.85 10.90
N LYS A 2 -41.15 42.01 12.22
CA LYS A 2 -40.64 41.11 13.27
C LYS A 2 -41.65 40.00 13.54
N VAL A 3 -41.18 38.74 13.73
CA VAL A 3 -41.88 37.73 14.59
C VAL A 3 -40.80 36.71 14.98
N LYS A 4 -40.20 36.75 16.11
CA LYS A 4 -40.45 36.21 17.48
C LYS A 4 -40.22 34.70 17.58
N LYS A 5 -39.22 34.40 18.42
CA LYS A 5 -38.81 33.14 19.06
C LYS A 5 -39.99 32.45 19.79
N LEU A 6 -39.99 31.12 19.83
CA LEU A 6 -40.54 30.37 20.95
C LEU A 6 -39.58 29.25 21.36
N ILE A 7 -39.14 29.32 22.60
CA ILE A 7 -38.40 28.33 23.38
C ILE A 7 -39.44 27.44 24.05
N ALA A 8 -39.28 26.13 24.02
CA ALA A 8 -39.97 25.24 24.94
C ALA A 8 -38.96 24.32 25.63
N LEU A 9 -38.74 24.61 26.90
CA LEU A 9 -38.07 23.77 27.89
C LEU A 9 -39.05 22.64 28.28
N GLY A 10 -38.58 21.41 28.37
CA GLY A 10 -39.29 20.26 28.93
C GLY A 10 -38.35 19.44 29.80
N LEU A 11 -38.45 19.69 31.10
CA LEU A 11 -37.80 18.97 32.20
C LEU A 11 -38.74 17.81 32.64
N CYS A 12 -38.20 16.61 32.93
CA CYS A 12 -38.68 15.64 33.94
C CYS A 12 -37.85 14.37 33.77
N ALA A 13 -37.08 14.03 34.70
CA ALA A 13 -37.19 13.50 36.04
C ALA A 13 -36.81 12.02 36.11
N ALA A 14 -35.84 11.77 36.94
CA ALA A 14 -35.24 10.49 37.31
C ALA A 14 -36.26 9.51 37.93
N MET A 15 -36.05 8.20 37.71
CA MET A 15 -36.42 7.18 38.67
C MET A 15 -35.27 6.16 38.84
N VAL A 16 -34.79 6.12 40.06
CA VAL A 16 -33.88 5.14 40.65
C VAL A 16 -34.72 4.00 41.21
N SER A 17 -34.34 2.76 40.92
CA SER A 17 -34.64 1.54 41.72
C SER A 17 -33.56 0.54 41.29
N GLY A 18 -32.65 0.07 42.01
CA GLY A 18 -32.56 -0.36 43.42
C GLY A 18 -32.84 -1.86 43.56
N MET A 19 -31.81 -2.61 44.04
CA MET A 19 -31.84 -4.00 44.54
C MET A 19 -31.36 -5.06 43.51
N THR A 20 -30.52 -6.02 43.83
CA THR A 20 -29.82 -6.50 45.04
C THR A 20 -28.69 -7.46 44.60
N VAL A 21 -27.61 -7.44 45.34
CA VAL A 21 -26.49 -8.39 45.29
C VAL A 21 -26.88 -9.66 46.06
N SER A 22 -26.51 -10.83 45.57
CA SER A 22 -26.10 -11.95 46.42
C SER A 22 -25.22 -12.95 45.65
N PRO A 23 -24.16 -13.48 46.30
CA PRO A 23 -23.22 -14.37 45.74
C PRO A 23 -23.45 -15.83 46.11
N VAL A 24 -23.07 -16.79 45.26
CA VAL A 24 -22.92 -18.20 45.64
C VAL A 24 -21.61 -18.71 45.06
N LEU A 25 -20.68 -18.87 45.96
CA LEU A 25 -19.81 -20.00 46.35
C LEU A 25 -19.26 -20.93 45.25
N ALA A 26 -17.96 -21.06 45.44
CA ALA A 26 -17.01 -21.99 44.90
C ALA A 26 -17.38 -23.49 45.12
N ALA A 27 -16.92 -24.31 44.17
CA ALA A 27 -16.52 -25.69 44.48
C ALA A 27 -15.31 -26.03 43.66
N GLU A 28 -14.37 -26.58 44.39
CA GLU A 28 -13.03 -27.06 44.10
C GLU A 28 -12.99 -28.34 43.28
N ASP A 29 -11.83 -28.49 42.65
CA ASP A 29 -11.01 -29.70 42.60
C ASP A 29 -11.39 -30.85 41.66
N THR A 30 -10.53 -31.14 40.71
CA THR A 30 -9.64 -32.33 40.73
C THR A 30 -8.59 -32.24 39.61
N ALA A 31 -7.36 -32.37 40.02
CA ALA A 31 -6.19 -32.65 39.21
C ALA A 31 -6.20 -34.12 38.75
N GLU A 32 -5.76 -34.40 37.52
CA GLU A 32 -5.22 -35.69 37.17
C GLU A 32 -4.00 -35.51 36.26
N GLU A 33 -2.86 -35.92 36.84
CA GLU A 33 -1.57 -36.16 36.19
C GLU A 33 -1.68 -37.35 35.22
N ALA A 34 -1.02 -37.28 34.08
CA ALA A 34 -0.44 -38.42 33.40
C ALA A 34 0.69 -37.98 32.46
N THR A 35 1.90 -38.12 32.95
CA THR A 35 3.05 -38.93 32.53
C THR A 35 3.63 -38.72 31.15
N ALA A 36 4.90 -38.31 31.16
CA ALA A 36 5.90 -38.31 30.11
C ALA A 36 6.17 -39.73 29.56
N GLU A 37 6.42 -39.85 28.28
CA GLU A 37 7.24 -40.94 27.71
C GLU A 37 8.31 -40.35 26.77
N GLU A 38 9.56 -40.64 27.19
CA GLU A 38 10.80 -40.54 26.41
C GLU A 38 10.81 -41.58 25.28
N ALA A 39 11.34 -41.24 24.13
CA ALA A 39 12.10 -42.17 23.27
C ALA A 39 12.89 -41.35 22.23
N THR A 40 14.12 -41.24 22.41
CA THR A 40 15.34 -41.89 21.89
C THR A 40 15.85 -41.32 20.56
N GLU A 41 17.10 -40.83 20.68
CA GLU A 41 18.09 -40.52 19.66
C GLU A 41 18.35 -41.69 18.70
N GLU A 42 18.54 -41.39 17.43
CA GLU A 42 19.40 -42.17 16.54
C GLU A 42 20.34 -41.24 15.77
N GLU A 43 21.62 -41.37 16.10
CA GLU A 43 22.78 -40.92 15.31
C GLU A 43 22.93 -41.76 14.05
N ALA A 44 23.31 -41.14 12.95
CA ALA A 44 24.07 -41.76 11.88
C ALA A 44 24.88 -40.71 11.09
N THR A 45 26.11 -40.58 11.45
CA THR A 45 27.41 -40.72 10.76
C THR A 45 27.56 -40.14 9.34
N GLU A 46 28.61 -39.32 9.30
CA GLU A 46 29.45 -38.78 8.23
C GLU A 46 29.72 -39.71 7.03
N GLU A 47 29.77 -39.11 5.83
CA GLU A 47 30.80 -39.48 4.85
C GLU A 47 31.27 -38.23 4.09
N GLU A 48 32.54 -37.90 4.32
CA GLU A 48 33.39 -37.00 3.57
C GLU A 48 33.72 -37.60 2.18
N THR A 49 33.65 -36.81 1.13
CA THR A 49 34.52 -37.02 -0.03
C THR A 49 35.02 -35.68 -0.54
N THR A 50 36.31 -35.48 -0.34
CA THR A 50 37.19 -34.51 -0.97
C THR A 50 37.49 -34.95 -2.40
N GLU A 51 37.44 -34.04 -3.38
CA GLU A 51 38.33 -34.08 -4.54
C GLU A 51 38.80 -32.67 -4.89
N GLU A 52 40.13 -32.55 -4.86
CA GLU A 52 40.95 -31.43 -5.34
C GLU A 52 41.15 -31.47 -6.86
N ALA A 53 41.64 -30.36 -7.34
CA ALA A 53 42.43 -30.05 -8.56
C ALA A 53 41.62 -29.26 -9.61
N ASP A 54 42.12 -28.26 -10.29
CA ASP A 54 43.46 -27.80 -10.54
C ASP A 54 43.41 -26.34 -11.03
N ALA A 55 44.47 -25.58 -10.78
CA ALA A 55 44.67 -24.20 -11.20
C ALA A 55 45.25 -24.19 -12.61
N GLU A 56 44.80 -23.28 -13.48
CA GLU A 56 45.63 -22.73 -14.54
C GLU A 56 45.54 -21.21 -14.62
N GLU A 57 46.67 -20.58 -14.33
CA GLU A 57 47.02 -19.19 -14.63
C GLU A 57 47.22 -19.02 -16.13
N GLU A 58 46.63 -18.00 -16.74
CA GLU A 58 47.25 -17.36 -17.90
C GLU A 58 47.12 -15.83 -17.82
N THR A 59 48.26 -15.21 -18.04
CA THR A 59 48.61 -13.81 -17.86
C THR A 59 48.44 -13.01 -19.16
N THR A 60 48.07 -11.71 -18.93
CA THR A 60 48.46 -10.49 -19.69
C THR A 60 48.07 -10.33 -21.15
N GLU A 61 47.38 -9.20 -21.41
CA GLU A 61 47.96 -8.10 -22.24
C GLU A 61 47.10 -6.83 -22.10
N GLU A 62 47.77 -5.74 -21.70
CA GLU A 62 47.29 -4.38 -21.78
C GLU A 62 47.17 -3.94 -23.24
N ALA A 63 46.07 -3.30 -23.61
CA ALA A 63 45.99 -2.43 -24.77
C ALA A 63 45.11 -1.21 -24.46
N ASP A 64 45.78 -0.08 -24.29
CA ASP A 64 45.22 1.27 -24.37
C ASP A 64 44.45 1.43 -25.71
N ALA A 65 43.21 1.89 -25.60
CA ALA A 65 42.51 2.61 -26.65
C ALA A 65 41.57 3.64 -26.04
N GLU A 66 42.00 4.89 -26.08
CA GLU A 66 41.09 6.04 -25.98
C GLU A 66 40.11 5.95 -27.16
N GLU A 67 38.82 5.88 -26.85
CA GLU A 67 37.77 6.07 -27.86
C GLU A 67 36.75 7.10 -27.30
N GLU A 68 36.61 8.14 -28.09
CA GLU A 68 35.73 9.27 -27.90
C GLU A 68 34.29 8.82 -27.63
N ALA A 69 33.69 9.28 -26.54
CA ALA A 69 32.27 9.17 -26.27
C ALA A 69 31.52 10.08 -27.25
N THR A 70 31.01 9.52 -28.31
CA THR A 70 29.88 10.10 -29.05
C THR A 70 28.61 9.77 -28.29
N GLU A 71 27.96 10.81 -27.78
CA GLU A 71 26.57 10.76 -27.32
C GLU A 71 25.68 10.32 -28.51
N GLU A 72 25.39 9.05 -28.62
CA GLU A 72 24.18 8.60 -29.29
C GLU A 72 23.05 8.67 -28.25
N ALA A 73 22.20 9.70 -28.38
CA ALA A 73 20.86 9.67 -27.86
C ALA A 73 20.17 8.49 -28.55
N GLY A 74 20.14 7.35 -27.87
CA GLY A 74 19.30 6.23 -28.28
C GLY A 74 17.86 6.70 -28.30
N ASP A 75 17.21 6.57 -29.49
CA ASP A 75 15.77 6.58 -29.61
C ASP A 75 15.23 5.58 -28.56
N ALA A 76 14.64 6.10 -27.49
CA ALA A 76 13.71 5.33 -26.69
C ALA A 76 12.58 4.99 -27.67
N GLU A 77 12.45 3.74 -28.08
CA GLU A 77 11.23 3.23 -28.69
C GLU A 77 10.08 3.74 -27.81
N ALA A 78 9.21 4.54 -28.38
CA ALA A 78 7.96 4.94 -27.71
C ALA A 78 7.27 3.64 -27.31
N ALA A 79 7.25 3.36 -26.00
CA ALA A 79 6.45 2.25 -25.48
C ALA A 79 5.03 2.46 -26.00
N ASP A 80 4.45 1.43 -26.63
CA ASP A 80 3.07 1.49 -27.09
C ASP A 80 2.19 1.93 -25.91
N ASP A 81 1.46 3.03 -26.08
CA ASP A 81 0.56 3.53 -25.05
C ASP A 81 -0.50 2.45 -24.75
N PRO A 82 -0.52 1.83 -23.57
CA PRO A 82 -1.43 0.75 -23.27
C PRO A 82 -2.90 1.18 -23.29
N THR A 83 -3.18 2.48 -23.23
CA THR A 83 -4.55 3.03 -23.34
C THR A 83 -5.03 3.12 -24.77
N ALA A 84 -4.12 3.05 -25.77
CA ALA A 84 -4.47 3.05 -27.19
C ALA A 84 -5.36 1.84 -27.58
N GLN A 85 -5.32 0.75 -26.79
CA GLN A 85 -6.22 -0.40 -26.97
C GLN A 85 -7.70 -0.04 -26.85
N PHE A 86 -8.03 1.10 -26.25
CA PHE A 86 -9.40 1.59 -26.05
C PHE A 86 -9.84 2.62 -27.07
N GLU A 87 -9.00 2.98 -28.04
CA GLU A 87 -9.37 3.97 -29.06
C GLU A 87 -10.59 3.52 -29.86
N GLY A 88 -11.63 4.36 -29.87
CA GLY A 88 -12.87 4.10 -30.60
C GLY A 88 -13.73 2.99 -30.01
N LEU A 89 -13.44 2.55 -28.77
CA LEU A 89 -14.26 1.56 -28.08
C LEU A 89 -15.70 2.07 -27.91
N THR A 90 -16.65 1.18 -28.18
CA THR A 90 -18.06 1.37 -27.89
C THR A 90 -18.63 0.08 -27.34
N ALA A 91 -19.58 0.17 -26.42
CA ALA A 91 -20.24 -1.03 -25.92
C ALA A 91 -21.12 -1.66 -27.00
N ASN A 92 -21.04 -2.98 -27.19
CA ASN A 92 -21.90 -3.72 -28.13
C ASN A 92 -23.34 -3.81 -27.63
N GLU A 93 -23.53 -3.78 -26.30
CA GLU A 93 -24.83 -3.88 -25.63
C GLU A 93 -24.86 -2.95 -24.40
N ALA A 94 -26.02 -2.81 -23.76
CA ALA A 94 -26.14 -2.09 -22.49
C ALA A 94 -25.63 -3.00 -21.35
N TYR A 95 -24.34 -2.90 -21.05
CA TYR A 95 -23.71 -3.67 -19.99
C TYR A 95 -23.97 -3.07 -18.60
N GLU A 96 -23.97 -3.92 -17.58
CA GLU A 96 -23.96 -3.54 -16.18
C GLU A 96 -22.82 -4.29 -15.46
N PHE A 97 -21.92 -3.54 -14.81
CA PHE A 97 -20.74 -4.10 -14.16
C PHE A 97 -20.82 -3.96 -12.63
N PRO A 98 -20.73 -5.05 -11.85
CA PRO A 98 -20.40 -4.96 -10.44
C PRO A 98 -18.93 -4.55 -10.27
N MET A 99 -18.69 -3.53 -9.45
CA MET A 99 -17.36 -2.99 -9.13
C MET A 99 -17.11 -3.17 -7.63
N MET A 100 -16.17 -4.04 -7.28
CA MET A 100 -15.81 -4.30 -5.88
C MET A 100 -14.62 -3.40 -5.48
N VAL A 101 -14.90 -2.36 -4.69
CA VAL A 101 -13.88 -1.51 -4.07
C VAL A 101 -13.48 -2.07 -2.70
N LYS A 102 -12.39 -1.54 -2.11
CA LYS A 102 -11.95 -2.01 -0.80
C LYS A 102 -12.76 -1.41 0.36
N SER A 103 -13.19 -0.16 0.23
CA SER A 103 -14.10 0.50 1.19
C SER A 103 -14.60 1.84 0.62
N PHE A 104 -15.31 2.62 1.45
CA PHE A 104 -15.68 4.01 1.15
C PHE A 104 -15.21 4.96 2.26
N GLN A 105 -14.17 4.61 3.02
CA GLN A 105 -13.66 5.41 4.12
C GLN A 105 -12.71 6.52 3.67
N ALA A 106 -11.91 6.26 2.63
CA ALA A 106 -10.97 7.24 2.06
C ALA A 106 -11.58 7.95 0.85
N THR A 107 -11.32 9.25 0.70
CA THR A 107 -11.75 10.04 -0.47
C THR A 107 -11.13 9.54 -1.79
N TYR A 108 -10.07 8.75 -1.71
CA TYR A 108 -9.52 7.97 -2.81
C TYR A 108 -10.60 7.22 -3.61
N TRP A 109 -11.53 6.56 -2.90
CA TRP A 109 -12.59 5.77 -3.53
C TRP A 109 -13.68 6.63 -4.16
N ASP A 110 -13.86 7.87 -3.69
CA ASP A 110 -14.77 8.84 -4.34
C ASP A 110 -14.21 9.27 -5.69
N ALA A 111 -12.91 9.55 -5.77
CA ALA A 111 -12.23 9.88 -7.04
C ALA A 111 -12.25 8.69 -8.03
N ALA A 112 -12.04 7.46 -7.57
CA ALA A 112 -12.16 6.27 -8.41
C ALA A 112 -13.57 6.10 -8.97
N GLN A 113 -14.62 6.32 -8.16
CA GLN A 113 -16.00 6.28 -8.61
C GLN A 113 -16.33 7.38 -9.61
N GLU A 114 -15.76 8.58 -9.46
CA GLU A 114 -15.91 9.66 -10.46
C GLU A 114 -15.40 9.21 -11.83
N GLY A 115 -14.21 8.60 -11.88
CA GLY A 115 -13.67 8.02 -13.11
C GLY A 115 -14.56 6.92 -13.70
N MET A 116 -15.07 6.02 -12.87
CA MET A 116 -16.05 5.01 -13.31
C MET A 116 -17.30 5.64 -13.91
N ALA A 117 -17.81 6.70 -13.29
CA ALA A 117 -19.02 7.37 -13.75
C ALA A 117 -18.80 8.06 -15.11
N MET A 118 -17.66 8.73 -15.30
CA MET A 118 -17.27 9.36 -16.56
C MET A 118 -17.23 8.33 -17.70
N ALA A 119 -16.50 7.23 -17.50
CA ALA A 119 -16.38 6.17 -18.50
C ALA A 119 -17.72 5.48 -18.79
N ALA A 120 -18.54 5.26 -17.78
CA ALA A 120 -19.85 4.64 -17.92
C ALA A 120 -20.80 5.53 -18.75
N GLU A 121 -20.77 6.86 -18.56
CA GLU A 121 -21.54 7.82 -19.37
C GLU A 121 -21.08 7.82 -20.83
N GLU A 122 -19.76 7.85 -21.06
CA GLU A 122 -19.18 7.87 -22.41
C GLU A 122 -19.49 6.62 -23.22
N LEU A 123 -19.41 5.44 -22.57
CA LEU A 123 -19.64 4.14 -23.21
C LEU A 123 -21.10 3.70 -23.21
N GLY A 124 -22.00 4.42 -22.51
CA GLY A 124 -23.40 4.06 -22.37
C GLY A 124 -23.64 2.77 -21.59
N VAL A 125 -22.77 2.44 -20.65
CA VAL A 125 -22.87 1.30 -19.74
C VAL A 125 -23.26 1.75 -18.33
N THR A 126 -23.51 0.82 -17.43
CA THR A 126 -23.82 1.11 -16.03
C THR A 126 -22.92 0.28 -15.11
N TYR A 127 -22.74 0.75 -13.87
CA TYR A 127 -22.00 0.00 -12.86
C TYR A 127 -22.66 0.14 -11.49
N THR A 128 -22.33 -0.79 -10.59
CA THR A 128 -22.70 -0.72 -9.17
C THR A 128 -21.45 -0.93 -8.34
N ALA A 129 -20.98 0.12 -7.65
CA ALA A 129 -19.86 0.02 -6.73
C ALA A 129 -20.32 -0.53 -5.38
N GLN A 130 -19.61 -1.53 -4.87
CA GLN A 130 -19.82 -2.15 -3.56
C GLN A 130 -18.47 -2.36 -2.87
N GLY A 131 -18.44 -2.26 -1.55
CA GLY A 131 -17.28 -2.53 -0.73
C GLY A 131 -17.66 -2.74 0.72
N PRO A 132 -16.81 -3.38 1.51
CA PRO A 132 -17.01 -3.57 2.94
C PRO A 132 -16.94 -2.23 3.69
N ASN A 133 -17.30 -2.23 4.97
CA ASN A 133 -17.22 -1.02 5.81
C ASN A 133 -15.77 -0.61 6.09
N SER A 134 -14.84 -1.56 6.09
CA SER A 134 -13.40 -1.34 6.28
C SER A 134 -12.62 -2.24 5.35
N GLU A 135 -11.44 -1.81 4.91
CA GLU A 135 -10.53 -2.64 4.12
C GLU A 135 -10.03 -3.88 4.88
N SER A 136 -10.18 -3.89 6.22
CA SER A 136 -9.91 -5.06 7.07
C SER A 136 -11.06 -6.09 7.11
N ASP A 137 -12.24 -5.75 6.56
CA ASP A 137 -13.41 -6.65 6.54
C ASP A 137 -13.36 -7.60 5.33
N ILE A 138 -12.26 -8.33 5.20
CA ILE A 138 -11.92 -9.20 4.06
C ILE A 138 -13.05 -10.21 3.76
N ALA A 139 -13.59 -10.84 4.80
CA ALA A 139 -14.66 -11.83 4.65
C ALA A 139 -15.94 -11.23 4.04
N ASP A 140 -16.25 -9.98 4.38
CA ASP A 140 -17.40 -9.27 3.83
C ASP A 140 -17.19 -8.98 2.33
N GLN A 141 -15.98 -8.56 1.92
CA GLN A 141 -15.66 -8.36 0.51
C GLN A 141 -15.81 -9.68 -0.28
N VAL A 142 -15.27 -10.80 0.22
CA VAL A 142 -15.40 -12.12 -0.42
C VAL A 142 -16.88 -12.51 -0.56
N ASN A 143 -17.71 -12.26 0.44
CA ASN A 143 -19.15 -12.52 0.36
C ASN A 143 -19.85 -11.65 -0.71
N MET A 144 -19.45 -10.37 -0.85
CA MET A 144 -19.95 -9.48 -1.89
C MET A 144 -19.56 -9.94 -3.28
N ILE A 145 -18.29 -10.36 -3.48
CA ILE A 145 -17.79 -10.95 -4.73
C ILE A 145 -18.61 -12.19 -5.10
N ASN A 146 -18.79 -13.13 -4.19
CA ASN A 146 -19.58 -14.36 -4.41
C ASN A 146 -21.03 -14.04 -4.76
N THR A 147 -21.61 -13.01 -4.15
CA THR A 147 -22.96 -12.52 -4.47
C THR A 147 -23.03 -11.98 -5.90
N ALA A 148 -22.04 -11.19 -6.32
CA ALA A 148 -21.95 -10.68 -7.68
C ALA A 148 -21.79 -11.80 -8.70
N ILE A 149 -20.90 -12.76 -8.46
CA ILE A 149 -20.68 -13.94 -9.33
C ILE A 149 -21.98 -14.75 -9.49
N SER A 150 -22.78 -14.86 -8.43
CA SER A 150 -24.05 -15.60 -8.46
C SER A 150 -25.07 -14.98 -9.41
N SER A 151 -24.97 -13.68 -9.73
CA SER A 151 -25.81 -13.00 -10.73
C SER A 151 -25.37 -13.26 -12.16
N ASN A 152 -24.23 -13.92 -12.36
CA ASN A 152 -23.62 -14.22 -13.66
C ASN A 152 -23.40 -12.96 -14.51
N PRO A 153 -22.62 -11.97 -14.01
CA PRO A 153 -22.38 -10.70 -14.71
C PRO A 153 -21.54 -10.93 -15.97
N VAL A 154 -21.59 -9.97 -16.90
CA VAL A 154 -20.78 -10.01 -18.12
C VAL A 154 -19.32 -9.68 -17.88
N GLY A 155 -18.97 -9.17 -16.70
CA GLY A 155 -17.62 -8.85 -16.21
C GLY A 155 -17.70 -8.37 -14.78
N LEU A 156 -16.59 -8.42 -14.06
CA LEU A 156 -16.46 -8.02 -12.65
C LEU A 156 -15.22 -7.12 -12.49
N GLY A 157 -15.40 -5.93 -11.92
CA GLY A 157 -14.28 -5.08 -11.46
C GLY A 157 -13.91 -5.41 -10.02
N LEU A 158 -12.62 -5.55 -9.73
CA LEU A 158 -12.13 -5.95 -8.39
C LEU A 158 -10.91 -5.16 -7.97
N ALA A 159 -11.00 -4.48 -6.83
CA ALA A 159 -9.87 -4.04 -6.02
C ALA A 159 -9.83 -4.90 -4.75
N ALA A 160 -8.89 -5.84 -4.66
CA ALA A 160 -8.89 -6.84 -3.59
C ALA A 160 -8.33 -6.30 -2.27
N CYS A 161 -9.04 -6.51 -1.15
CA CYS A 161 -8.53 -6.23 0.20
C CYS A 161 -7.41 -7.20 0.60
N ASP A 162 -7.47 -8.44 0.12
CA ASP A 162 -6.49 -9.50 0.42
C ASP A 162 -6.31 -10.38 -0.81
N THR A 163 -5.05 -10.59 -1.21
CA THR A 163 -4.73 -11.29 -2.47
C THR A 163 -5.05 -12.77 -2.43
N SER A 164 -5.00 -13.40 -1.27
CA SER A 164 -5.19 -14.85 -1.11
C SER A 164 -6.65 -15.25 -0.92
N SER A 165 -7.40 -14.43 -0.21
CA SER A 165 -8.80 -14.71 0.14
C SER A 165 -9.76 -14.68 -1.04
N VAL A 166 -9.37 -14.05 -2.16
CA VAL A 166 -10.22 -13.92 -3.37
C VAL A 166 -9.98 -15.03 -4.40
N LEU A 167 -8.94 -15.87 -4.22
CA LEU A 167 -8.53 -16.85 -5.24
C LEU A 167 -9.62 -17.84 -5.61
N ASP A 168 -10.37 -18.37 -4.63
CA ASP A 168 -11.48 -19.29 -4.89
C ASP A 168 -12.60 -18.63 -5.70
N ALA A 169 -12.91 -17.37 -5.41
CA ALA A 169 -13.89 -16.59 -6.16
C ALA A 169 -13.42 -16.29 -7.60
N LEU A 170 -12.13 -16.00 -7.78
CA LEU A 170 -11.53 -15.83 -9.10
C LEU A 170 -11.55 -17.13 -9.91
N GLN A 171 -11.30 -18.28 -9.26
CA GLN A 171 -11.45 -19.57 -9.91
C GLN A 171 -12.89 -19.80 -10.38
N GLU A 172 -13.89 -19.45 -9.58
CA GLU A 172 -15.30 -19.54 -9.98
C GLU A 172 -15.61 -18.62 -11.17
N CYS A 173 -15.01 -17.41 -11.23
CA CYS A 173 -15.11 -16.52 -12.39
C CYS A 173 -14.54 -17.19 -13.65
N ALA A 174 -13.34 -17.78 -13.57
CA ALA A 174 -12.72 -18.51 -14.70
C ALA A 174 -13.59 -19.67 -15.17
N ASP A 175 -14.10 -20.50 -14.25
CA ASP A 175 -14.97 -21.65 -14.55
C ASP A 175 -16.28 -21.23 -15.23
N LYS A 176 -16.79 -20.04 -14.93
CA LYS A 176 -18.01 -19.48 -15.52
C LYS A 176 -17.76 -18.62 -16.76
N GLY A 177 -16.50 -18.33 -17.08
CA GLY A 177 -16.13 -17.44 -18.18
C GLY A 177 -16.52 -15.97 -17.92
N ILE A 178 -16.51 -15.54 -16.66
CA ILE A 178 -16.72 -14.16 -16.24
C ILE A 178 -15.35 -13.47 -16.21
N PRO A 179 -15.05 -12.55 -17.14
CA PRO A 179 -13.77 -11.81 -17.11
C PRO A 179 -13.71 -10.90 -15.90
N VAL A 180 -12.57 -10.91 -15.20
CA VAL A 180 -12.30 -9.99 -14.09
C VAL A 180 -11.27 -8.95 -14.54
N VAL A 181 -11.57 -7.68 -14.32
CA VAL A 181 -10.60 -6.58 -14.41
C VAL A 181 -10.25 -6.18 -12.99
N THR A 182 -8.98 -6.34 -12.62
CA THR A 182 -8.49 -5.77 -11.37
C THR A 182 -8.14 -4.30 -11.56
N PHE A 183 -8.36 -3.49 -10.54
CA PHE A 183 -7.99 -2.07 -10.55
C PHE A 183 -7.51 -1.66 -9.16
N ASP A 184 -6.65 -0.63 -9.07
CA ASP A 184 -5.96 -0.23 -7.84
C ASP A 184 -5.04 -1.34 -7.27
N THR A 185 -5.60 -2.52 -7.06
CA THR A 185 -4.91 -3.66 -6.47
C THR A 185 -5.07 -4.89 -7.34
N GLY A 186 -3.97 -5.39 -7.87
CA GLY A 186 -3.92 -6.67 -8.57
C GLY A 186 -4.01 -7.87 -7.62
N VAL A 187 -4.03 -9.05 -8.19
CA VAL A 187 -4.02 -10.32 -7.45
C VAL A 187 -2.91 -11.21 -8.00
N ASP A 188 -1.82 -11.35 -7.24
CA ASP A 188 -0.77 -12.30 -7.57
C ASP A 188 -1.29 -13.74 -7.48
N ASN A 189 -0.80 -14.58 -8.37
CA ASN A 189 -1.23 -15.98 -8.46
C ASN A 189 -2.74 -16.16 -8.72
N ALA A 190 -3.40 -15.17 -9.34
CA ALA A 190 -4.76 -15.35 -9.83
C ALA A 190 -4.86 -16.59 -10.73
N PRO A 191 -5.95 -17.40 -10.64
CA PRO A 191 -6.15 -18.53 -11.52
C PRO A 191 -6.08 -18.13 -12.98
N GLU A 192 -5.44 -18.96 -13.81
CA GLU A 192 -5.28 -18.69 -15.24
C GLU A 192 -6.64 -18.41 -15.91
N GLY A 193 -6.73 -17.31 -16.66
CA GLY A 193 -7.93 -16.89 -17.38
C GLY A 193 -9.00 -16.21 -16.53
N SER A 194 -8.77 -16.00 -15.23
CA SER A 194 -9.72 -15.27 -14.37
C SER A 194 -9.57 -13.75 -14.54
N VAL A 195 -8.35 -13.23 -14.38
CA VAL A 195 -8.04 -11.80 -14.56
C VAL A 195 -7.59 -11.56 -16.00
N VAL A 196 -8.23 -10.64 -16.68
CA VAL A 196 -7.98 -10.33 -18.10
C VAL A 196 -7.26 -9.00 -18.31
N CYS A 197 -7.22 -8.14 -17.29
CA CYS A 197 -6.51 -6.86 -17.30
C CYS A 197 -6.33 -6.37 -15.86
N ASN A 198 -5.20 -5.75 -15.57
CA ASN A 198 -4.95 -5.03 -14.34
C ASN A 198 -4.74 -3.54 -14.65
N VAL A 199 -5.47 -2.66 -13.96
CA VAL A 199 -5.38 -1.20 -14.08
C VAL A 199 -4.87 -0.63 -12.77
N ALA A 200 -3.57 -0.45 -12.63
CA ALA A 200 -2.96 -0.11 -11.33
C ALA A 200 -1.67 0.69 -11.48
N THR A 201 -1.32 1.40 -10.42
CA THR A 201 -0.02 2.08 -10.28
C THR A 201 1.11 1.04 -10.20
N ASP A 202 2.28 1.36 -10.76
CA ASP A 202 3.52 0.66 -10.40
C ASP A 202 3.88 1.02 -8.95
N ASN A 203 3.34 0.22 -8.03
CA ASN A 203 3.42 0.48 -6.60
C ASN A 203 4.85 0.37 -6.05
N ALA A 204 5.67 -0.54 -6.59
CA ALA A 204 7.05 -0.67 -6.16
C ALA A 204 7.87 0.57 -6.57
N GLN A 205 7.68 1.06 -7.79
CA GLN A 205 8.32 2.28 -8.28
C GLN A 205 7.82 3.51 -7.50
N ALA A 206 6.52 3.62 -7.23
CA ALA A 206 5.95 4.73 -6.47
C ALA A 206 6.47 4.77 -5.01
N GLY A 207 6.65 3.60 -4.38
CA GLY A 207 7.33 3.49 -3.08
C GLY A 207 8.79 3.93 -3.14
N ALA A 208 9.50 3.54 -4.22
CA ALA A 208 10.89 3.97 -4.44
C ALA A 208 11.00 5.50 -4.60
N VAL A 209 10.06 6.16 -5.29
CA VAL A 209 10.00 7.63 -5.40
C VAL A 209 9.88 8.29 -4.02
N ALA A 210 9.04 7.75 -3.13
CA ALA A 210 8.93 8.23 -1.76
C ALA A 210 10.27 8.12 -1.00
N ALA A 211 10.96 6.98 -1.14
CA ALA A 211 12.27 6.74 -0.52
C ALA A 211 13.35 7.69 -1.04
N GLU A 212 13.42 7.93 -2.35
CA GLU A 212 14.40 8.83 -2.97
C GLU A 212 14.25 10.26 -2.47
N ASN A 213 13.03 10.78 -2.40
CA ASN A 213 12.76 12.13 -1.93
C ASN A 213 12.99 12.26 -0.42
N MET A 214 12.58 11.29 0.38
CA MET A 214 12.89 11.25 1.82
C MET A 214 14.40 11.21 2.05
N TYR A 215 15.10 10.31 1.37
CA TYR A 215 16.56 10.19 1.53
C TYR A 215 17.29 11.47 1.15
N ALA A 216 16.89 12.13 0.08
CA ALA A 216 17.47 13.42 -0.31
C ALA A 216 17.40 14.48 0.81
N ALA A 217 16.33 14.44 1.62
CA ALA A 217 16.15 15.35 2.76
C ALA A 217 16.96 14.95 4.01
N ILE A 218 17.13 13.63 4.26
CA ILE A 218 17.74 13.16 5.52
C ILE A 218 19.20 12.71 5.41
N LYS A 219 19.78 12.58 4.20
CA LYS A 219 21.12 12.01 3.98
C LYS A 219 22.22 12.67 4.82
N ASP A 220 22.15 13.98 5.00
CA ASP A 220 23.16 14.71 5.80
C ASP A 220 23.00 14.41 7.30
N VAL A 221 21.79 14.21 7.79
CA VAL A 221 21.52 13.76 9.17
C VAL A 221 22.04 12.34 9.38
N VAL A 222 21.74 11.42 8.47
CA VAL A 222 22.26 10.05 8.49
C VAL A 222 23.78 10.01 8.45
N ALA A 223 24.41 10.85 7.60
CA ALA A 223 25.87 10.89 7.48
C ALA A 223 26.56 11.38 8.75
N ASN A 224 25.94 12.30 9.48
CA ASN A 224 26.51 12.94 10.69
C ASN A 224 25.97 12.32 12.00
N ALA A 225 25.14 11.30 11.97
CA ALA A 225 24.60 10.67 13.16
C ALA A 225 25.73 10.03 14.01
N GLU A 226 25.75 10.31 15.32
CA GLU A 226 26.72 9.73 16.28
C GLU A 226 26.27 8.33 16.79
N GLY A 227 25.10 7.85 16.38
CA GLY A 227 24.51 6.58 16.78
C GLY A 227 23.48 6.09 15.80
N GLN A 228 22.82 5.00 16.15
CA GLN A 228 21.75 4.40 15.36
C GLN A 228 20.57 5.36 15.19
N VAL A 229 20.04 5.45 13.96
CA VAL A 229 18.84 6.23 13.64
C VAL A 229 17.70 5.32 13.14
N ILE A 230 16.48 5.81 13.26
CA ILE A 230 15.27 5.12 12.84
C ILE A 230 14.58 5.89 11.72
N ILE A 231 14.23 5.17 10.65
CA ILE A 231 13.30 5.57 9.61
C ILE A 231 12.03 4.74 9.80
N GLY A 232 10.93 5.39 10.10
CA GLY A 232 9.64 4.73 10.29
C GLY A 232 8.91 4.51 8.98
N GLU A 233 8.14 3.43 8.91
CA GLU A 233 7.17 3.19 7.87
C GLU A 233 5.88 2.66 8.47
N VAL A 234 4.75 3.28 8.12
CA VAL A 234 3.42 2.83 8.52
C VAL A 234 2.67 2.37 7.28
N ASN A 235 2.38 1.08 7.20
CA ASN A 235 1.54 0.47 6.17
C ASN A 235 0.18 0.11 6.76
N GLN A 236 -0.90 0.45 6.09
CA GLN A 236 -2.25 0.20 6.62
C GLN A 236 -2.58 -1.28 6.79
N ASP A 237 -1.94 -2.15 6.00
CA ASP A 237 -2.07 -3.61 6.04
C ASP A 237 -0.83 -4.30 5.44
N ALA A 238 -0.82 -5.63 5.47
CA ALA A 238 0.19 -6.48 4.83
C ALA A 238 -0.48 -7.57 3.96
N THR A 239 -1.70 -7.34 3.48
CA THR A 239 -2.52 -8.32 2.76
C THR A 239 -2.91 -7.89 1.35
N ALA A 240 -3.03 -6.60 1.10
CA ALA A 240 -3.29 -6.04 -0.21
C ALA A 240 -2.00 -5.90 -1.02
N LEU A 241 -2.00 -6.37 -2.27
CA LEU A 241 -0.81 -6.42 -3.13
C LEU A 241 -0.18 -5.03 -3.34
N ASN A 242 -0.99 -4.00 -3.60
CA ASN A 242 -0.50 -2.65 -3.81
C ASN A 242 0.25 -2.10 -2.57
N ILE A 243 -0.24 -2.37 -1.36
CA ILE A 243 0.41 -1.94 -0.11
C ILE A 243 1.71 -2.73 0.12
N GLN A 244 1.71 -4.04 -0.13
CA GLN A 244 2.90 -4.88 -0.06
C GLN A 244 4.01 -4.40 -1.03
N GLN A 245 3.65 -4.13 -2.28
CA GLN A 245 4.59 -3.66 -3.30
C GLN A 245 5.11 -2.26 -3.00
N ARG A 246 4.26 -1.35 -2.55
CA ARG A 246 4.61 0.04 -2.24
C ARG A 246 5.53 0.14 -1.04
N GLY A 247 5.17 -0.52 0.05
CA GLY A 247 6.01 -0.57 1.24
C GLY A 247 7.33 -1.29 0.97
N GLY A 248 7.29 -2.43 0.27
CA GLY A 248 8.51 -3.13 -0.14
C GLY A 248 9.40 -2.31 -1.06
N GLY A 249 8.82 -1.56 -2.00
CA GLY A 249 9.56 -0.65 -2.89
C GLY A 249 10.25 0.49 -2.14
N PHE A 250 9.58 1.06 -1.15
CA PHE A 250 10.18 2.06 -0.26
C PHE A 250 11.35 1.47 0.53
N ILE A 251 11.17 0.31 1.17
CA ILE A 251 12.20 -0.37 1.96
C ILE A 251 13.41 -0.71 1.10
N ASP A 252 13.20 -1.40 -0.02
CA ASP A 252 14.28 -1.86 -0.90
C ASP A 252 15.11 -0.68 -1.45
N LYS A 253 14.45 0.41 -1.89
CA LYS A 253 15.13 1.62 -2.37
C LYS A 253 15.86 2.35 -1.25
N MET A 254 15.27 2.47 -0.07
CA MET A 254 15.92 3.11 1.07
C MET A 254 17.19 2.34 1.49
N ILE A 255 17.14 1.01 1.51
CA ILE A 255 18.31 0.15 1.77
C ILE A 255 19.39 0.43 0.72
N GLU A 256 19.05 0.43 -0.57
CA GLU A 256 19.99 0.71 -1.67
C GLU A 256 20.72 2.04 -1.47
N LEU A 257 19.96 3.12 -1.18
CA LEU A 257 20.51 4.46 -1.00
C LEU A 257 21.41 4.57 0.23
N LEU A 258 20.99 3.99 1.36
CA LEU A 258 21.77 3.97 2.60
C LEU A 258 23.08 3.19 2.44
N GLN A 259 23.02 2.02 1.80
CA GLN A 259 24.22 1.19 1.56
C GLN A 259 25.17 1.82 0.55
N ALA A 260 24.68 2.56 -0.46
CA ALA A 260 25.52 3.32 -1.37
C ALA A 260 26.39 4.37 -0.63
N ASP A 261 25.89 4.91 0.50
CA ASP A 261 26.62 5.82 1.39
C ASP A 261 27.37 5.08 2.53
N GLY A 262 27.46 3.75 2.44
CA GLY A 262 28.27 2.91 3.34
C GLY A 262 27.62 2.67 4.72
N LYS A 263 26.31 2.83 4.86
CA LYS A 263 25.56 2.52 6.09
C LYS A 263 25.08 1.08 6.11
N THR A 264 25.11 0.49 7.29
CA THR A 264 24.50 -0.84 7.53
C THR A 264 23.03 -0.68 7.91
N VAL A 265 22.17 -1.55 7.40
CA VAL A 265 20.72 -1.38 7.51
C VAL A 265 20.06 -2.65 8.07
N ALA A 266 19.19 -2.48 9.06
CA ALA A 266 18.27 -3.52 9.52
C ALA A 266 16.82 -3.13 9.25
N VAL A 267 15.98 -4.11 8.95
CA VAL A 267 14.51 -3.93 8.87
C VAL A 267 13.88 -4.65 10.05
N THR A 268 12.98 -3.97 10.76
CA THR A 268 12.33 -4.47 11.97
C THR A 268 10.82 -4.22 11.92
N GLY A 269 10.07 -4.84 12.82
CA GLY A 269 8.63 -4.64 12.97
C GLY A 269 7.79 -5.73 12.32
N ASN A 270 6.94 -5.40 11.36
CA ASN A 270 6.02 -6.37 10.76
C ASN A 270 6.75 -7.49 10.02
N GLU A 271 6.41 -8.76 10.33
CA GLU A 271 7.10 -9.96 9.85
C GLU A 271 7.06 -10.09 8.31
N PHE A 272 5.97 -9.70 7.66
CA PHE A 272 5.87 -9.76 6.19
C PHE A 272 6.96 -8.89 5.55
N TYR A 273 7.06 -7.62 5.94
CA TYR A 273 8.01 -6.67 5.34
C TYR A 273 9.46 -7.01 5.72
N VAL A 274 9.70 -7.45 6.97
CA VAL A 274 11.03 -7.92 7.40
C VAL A 274 11.52 -9.09 6.53
N ASN A 275 10.64 -10.06 6.23
CA ASN A 275 10.99 -11.22 5.40
C ASN A 275 11.06 -10.90 3.90
N ALA A 276 10.33 -9.89 3.43
CA ALA A 276 10.30 -9.49 2.02
C ALA A 276 11.46 -8.54 1.64
N ALA A 277 12.02 -7.82 2.61
CA ALA A 277 13.09 -6.84 2.40
C ALA A 277 14.32 -7.46 1.73
N LYS A 278 14.83 -6.77 0.70
CA LYS A 278 16.01 -7.24 -0.05
C LYS A 278 17.23 -6.40 0.33
N GLY A 279 18.29 -7.08 0.72
CA GLY A 279 19.60 -6.45 0.92
C GLY A 279 19.86 -5.91 2.33
N ALA A 280 18.95 -6.02 3.30
CA ALA A 280 19.26 -5.74 4.70
C ALA A 280 20.44 -6.58 5.15
N ASP A 281 21.50 -5.94 5.66
CA ASP A 281 22.82 -6.55 5.88
C ASP A 281 23.28 -6.53 7.35
N ALA A 282 22.44 -6.05 8.25
CA ALA A 282 22.75 -5.96 9.67
C ALA A 282 21.62 -6.51 10.56
N THR A 283 21.97 -6.85 11.78
CA THR A 283 20.98 -7.06 12.85
C THR A 283 20.56 -5.71 13.44
N GLU A 284 19.42 -5.68 14.11
CA GLU A 284 18.94 -4.47 14.80
C GLU A 284 20.00 -3.85 15.74
N ALA A 285 20.80 -4.70 16.40
CA ALA A 285 21.81 -4.24 17.34
C ALA A 285 23.08 -3.66 16.70
N ASP A 286 23.35 -4.02 15.44
CA ASP A 286 24.58 -3.69 14.73
C ASP A 286 24.37 -2.67 13.59
N ALA A 287 23.12 -2.35 13.26
CA ALA A 287 22.78 -1.45 12.17
C ALA A 287 23.09 0.02 12.52
N ASP A 288 23.54 0.77 11.53
CA ASP A 288 23.58 2.24 11.59
C ASP A 288 22.18 2.84 11.47
N VAL A 289 21.33 2.22 10.62
CA VAL A 289 19.96 2.65 10.36
C VAL A 289 19.00 1.48 10.52
N ILE A 290 17.90 1.70 11.24
CA ILE A 290 16.76 0.78 11.32
C ILE A 290 15.62 1.34 10.48
N ILE A 291 15.11 0.55 9.54
CA ILE A 291 13.81 0.78 8.93
C ILE A 291 12.78 0.03 9.77
N GLN A 292 11.99 0.77 10.54
CA GLN A 292 10.98 0.19 11.44
C GLN A 292 9.61 0.23 10.79
N VAL A 293 9.06 -0.95 10.46
CA VAL A 293 7.79 -1.09 9.75
C VAL A 293 6.67 -1.45 10.72
N ALA A 294 5.65 -0.62 10.80
CA ALA A 294 4.46 -0.85 11.60
C ALA A 294 3.23 -1.09 10.72
N VAL A 295 2.40 -2.05 11.14
CA VAL A 295 1.11 -2.37 10.51
C VAL A 295 0.06 -2.46 11.62
N PRO A 296 -1.01 -1.64 11.57
CA PRO A 296 -2.06 -1.66 12.58
C PRO A 296 -2.90 -2.94 12.48
N ALA A 297 -3.60 -3.27 13.56
CA ALA A 297 -4.47 -4.44 13.61
C ALA A 297 -5.72 -4.32 12.71
N GLN A 298 -6.11 -3.10 12.34
CA GLN A 298 -7.18 -2.78 11.41
C GLN A 298 -6.85 -1.48 10.67
N THR A 299 -7.33 -1.37 9.44
CA THR A 299 -7.12 -0.19 8.58
C THR A 299 -8.01 0.97 9.04
N THR A 300 -7.54 1.74 10.01
CA THR A 300 -8.15 2.98 10.48
C THR A 300 -7.08 4.04 10.78
N VAL A 301 -7.43 5.31 10.59
CA VAL A 301 -6.54 6.44 10.89
C VAL A 301 -6.10 6.43 12.36
N GLU A 302 -6.99 6.10 13.29
CA GLU A 302 -6.69 6.07 14.73
C GLU A 302 -5.65 4.99 15.09
N LEU A 303 -5.74 3.81 14.47
CA LEU A 303 -4.79 2.74 14.72
C LEU A 303 -3.46 3.01 14.02
N CYS A 304 -3.47 3.52 12.79
CA CYS A 304 -2.26 4.02 12.12
C CYS A 304 -1.59 5.14 12.96
N SER A 305 -2.38 6.04 13.56
CA SER A 305 -1.85 7.08 14.44
C SER A 305 -1.19 6.50 15.70
N THR A 306 -1.72 5.42 16.24
CA THR A 306 -1.12 4.73 17.39
C THR A 306 0.24 4.14 17.05
N GLU A 307 0.34 3.48 15.90
CA GLU A 307 1.61 2.92 15.40
C GLU A 307 2.62 4.04 15.07
N ALA A 308 2.19 5.08 14.36
CA ALA A 308 3.02 6.23 14.05
C ALA A 308 3.55 6.93 15.33
N GLN A 309 2.69 7.09 16.35
CA GLN A 309 3.08 7.68 17.62
C GLN A 309 4.16 6.86 18.33
N ALA A 310 4.09 5.54 18.27
CA ALA A 310 5.10 4.66 18.87
C ALA A 310 6.48 4.85 18.21
N ILE A 311 6.52 5.04 16.88
CA ILE A 311 7.76 5.31 16.13
C ILE A 311 8.25 6.73 16.40
N LEU A 312 7.40 7.75 16.22
CA LEU A 312 7.75 9.17 16.36
C LEU A 312 8.18 9.57 17.79
N SER A 313 7.80 8.79 18.80
CA SER A 313 8.21 9.03 20.19
C SER A 313 9.63 8.56 20.50
N GLN A 314 10.33 7.91 19.58
CA GLN A 314 11.71 7.46 19.76
C GLN A 314 12.65 8.63 19.46
N GLU A 315 13.58 8.91 20.38
CA GLU A 315 14.50 10.08 20.28
C GLU A 315 15.41 10.05 19.03
N ASN A 316 15.65 8.85 18.48
CA ASN A 316 16.49 8.66 17.29
C ASN A 316 15.66 8.45 15.99
N CYS A 317 14.36 8.68 16.02
CA CYS A 317 13.52 8.72 14.80
C CYS A 317 13.81 10.01 14.03
N ILE A 318 14.24 9.88 12.76
CA ILE A 318 14.60 11.01 11.88
C ILE A 318 13.66 11.20 10.71
N ALA A 319 12.91 10.17 10.34
CA ALA A 319 11.94 10.23 9.25
C ALA A 319 10.82 9.21 9.44
N ILE A 320 9.65 9.45 8.80
CA ILE A 320 8.54 8.53 8.77
C ILE A 320 7.77 8.63 7.44
N PHE A 321 7.40 7.46 6.89
CA PHE A 321 6.58 7.32 5.69
C PHE A 321 5.21 6.73 6.04
N GLY A 322 4.14 7.35 5.57
CA GLY A 322 2.78 6.77 5.57
C GLY A 322 2.43 6.33 4.16
N SER A 323 2.32 5.02 3.93
CA SER A 323 2.34 4.43 2.59
C SER A 323 1.04 4.49 1.81
N ASN A 324 -0.01 5.07 2.38
CA ASN A 324 -1.29 5.35 1.71
C ASN A 324 -2.07 6.43 2.46
N GLN A 325 -3.25 6.84 1.96
CA GLN A 325 -4.03 7.92 2.57
C GLN A 325 -4.28 7.67 4.07
N THR A 326 -4.77 6.49 4.45
CA THR A 326 -5.10 6.16 5.85
C THR A 326 -3.87 6.20 6.76
N ALA A 327 -2.74 5.66 6.30
CA ALA A 327 -1.49 5.66 7.05
C ALA A 327 -0.89 7.07 7.15
N ALA A 328 -0.88 7.84 6.06
CA ALA A 328 -0.37 9.21 6.04
C ALA A 328 -1.19 10.13 6.96
N GLU A 329 -2.52 10.04 6.91
CA GLU A 329 -3.41 10.76 7.85
C GLU A 329 -3.17 10.33 9.30
N GLY A 330 -2.88 9.05 9.53
CA GLY A 330 -2.48 8.51 10.84
C GLY A 330 -1.18 9.14 11.35
N VAL A 331 -0.16 9.28 10.50
CA VAL A 331 1.11 9.95 10.83
C VAL A 331 0.87 11.41 11.18
N ILE A 332 0.05 12.12 10.40
CA ILE A 332 -0.32 13.52 10.66
C ILE A 332 -1.05 13.65 12.00
N ALA A 333 -1.99 12.74 12.27
CA ALA A 333 -2.75 12.73 13.53
C ALA A 333 -1.85 12.46 14.75
N ALA A 334 -0.87 11.56 14.63
CA ALA A 334 0.14 11.32 15.67
C ALA A 334 0.96 12.59 15.96
N ASN A 335 1.37 13.31 14.90
CA ASN A 335 2.14 14.54 15.03
C ASN A 335 1.37 15.65 15.74
N ALA A 336 0.05 15.69 15.67
CA ALA A 336 -0.75 16.72 16.35
C ALA A 336 -0.50 16.78 17.88
N ASN A 337 -0.07 15.67 18.49
CA ASN A 337 0.28 15.59 19.89
C ASN A 337 1.78 15.75 20.18
N LEU A 338 2.62 15.34 19.23
CA LEU A 338 4.09 15.28 19.40
C LEU A 338 4.77 16.56 18.88
N ASN A 339 4.24 17.11 17.78
CA ASN A 339 4.77 18.30 17.09
C ASN A 339 6.28 18.16 16.78
N VAL A 340 6.64 17.02 16.18
CA VAL A 340 8.02 16.68 15.83
C VAL A 340 8.28 16.70 14.32
N LEU A 341 7.21 16.62 13.49
CA LEU A 341 7.36 16.64 12.04
C LEU A 341 7.63 18.05 11.52
N GLY A 342 8.50 18.12 10.52
CA GLY A 342 8.84 19.38 9.86
C GLY A 342 9.81 19.18 8.69
N SER A 343 10.28 20.28 8.12
CA SER A 343 11.13 20.32 6.92
C SER A 343 12.58 20.69 7.17
N ASP A 344 12.99 20.84 8.43
CA ASP A 344 14.37 21.22 8.81
C ASP A 344 15.04 20.15 9.70
N PRO A 345 15.39 18.98 9.11
CA PRO A 345 15.99 17.88 9.86
C PRO A 345 17.35 18.23 10.49
N ALA A 346 18.04 19.24 9.97
CA ALA A 346 19.29 19.73 10.57
C ALA A 346 19.05 20.40 11.93
N ASN A 347 17.86 20.90 12.20
CA ASN A 347 17.46 21.46 13.49
C ASN A 347 16.62 20.50 14.35
N GLY A 348 16.49 19.25 13.93
CA GLY A 348 15.88 18.19 14.72
C GLY A 348 14.44 17.86 14.36
N ASP A 349 13.91 18.37 13.25
CA ASP A 349 12.62 17.94 12.72
C ASP A 349 12.72 16.50 12.23
N VAL A 350 11.67 15.71 12.47
CA VAL A 350 11.47 14.40 11.83
C VAL A 350 10.84 14.64 10.46
N VAL A 351 11.45 14.11 9.41
CA VAL A 351 10.94 14.27 8.04
C VAL A 351 9.75 13.36 7.80
N GLY A 352 8.59 13.94 7.50
CA GLY A 352 7.38 13.22 7.13
C GLY A 352 7.20 13.17 5.62
N VAL A 353 6.87 11.97 5.09
CA VAL A 353 6.46 11.76 3.69
C VAL A 353 5.14 10.99 3.66
N GLY A 354 4.22 11.41 2.81
CA GLY A 354 2.93 10.76 2.62
C GLY A 354 2.82 9.99 1.31
N PHE A 355 1.66 9.35 1.17
CA PHE A 355 1.22 8.77 -0.08
C PHE A 355 -0.28 9.06 -0.26
N ASP A 356 -0.73 9.14 -1.50
CA ASP A 356 -2.05 9.60 -1.89
C ASP A 356 -2.23 11.12 -1.72
N ALA A 357 -3.44 11.60 -1.97
CA ALA A 357 -3.82 13.00 -1.80
C ALA A 357 -4.89 13.13 -0.69
N GLY A 358 -5.91 13.94 -0.90
CA GLY A 358 -6.90 14.28 0.11
C GLY A 358 -6.53 15.57 0.82
N SER A 359 -7.55 16.28 1.31
CA SER A 359 -7.37 17.62 1.87
C SER A 359 -6.42 17.67 3.08
N ILE A 360 -6.37 16.61 3.90
CA ILE A 360 -5.51 16.55 5.09
C ILE A 360 -4.04 16.43 4.68
N ILE A 361 -3.72 15.55 3.72
CA ILE A 361 -2.34 15.34 3.25
C ILE A 361 -1.86 16.58 2.50
N LYS A 362 -2.67 17.12 1.59
CA LYS A 362 -2.35 18.37 0.86
C LYS A 362 -2.10 19.54 1.80
N ALA A 363 -2.86 19.66 2.89
CA ALA A 363 -2.63 20.68 3.91
C ALA A 363 -1.29 20.47 4.63
N ALA A 364 -0.95 19.23 5.00
CA ALA A 364 0.32 18.91 5.66
C ALA A 364 1.53 19.14 4.75
N VAL A 365 1.40 18.91 3.45
CA VAL A 365 2.44 19.27 2.46
C VAL A 365 2.54 20.79 2.32
N SER A 366 1.41 21.49 2.23
CA SER A 366 1.40 22.95 2.04
C SER A 366 1.98 23.72 3.24
N ASP A 367 1.80 23.22 4.47
CA ASP A 367 2.28 23.87 5.70
C ASP A 367 3.66 23.38 6.14
N GLY A 368 4.23 22.40 5.44
CA GLY A 368 5.58 21.87 5.70
C GLY A 368 5.64 20.82 6.82
N THR A 369 4.50 20.33 7.31
CA THR A 369 4.44 19.16 8.21
C THR A 369 4.96 17.92 7.51
N PHE A 370 4.57 17.70 6.23
CA PHE A 370 5.21 16.76 5.32
C PHE A 370 6.07 17.53 4.32
N ILE A 371 7.23 16.97 3.95
CA ILE A 371 8.05 17.56 2.87
C ILE A 371 7.42 17.35 1.50
N GLY A 372 6.56 16.35 1.36
CA GLY A 372 5.82 16.00 0.17
C GLY A 372 5.13 14.65 0.32
N ALA A 373 4.52 14.19 -0.74
CA ALA A 373 3.91 12.88 -0.83
C ALA A 373 3.96 12.37 -2.28
N VAL A 374 3.70 11.09 -2.47
CA VAL A 374 3.48 10.50 -3.80
C VAL A 374 2.00 10.36 -4.02
N THR A 375 1.46 10.91 -5.11
CA THR A 375 0.08 10.67 -5.52
C THR A 375 0.01 9.66 -6.66
N GLN A 376 -1.18 9.17 -6.93
CA GLN A 376 -1.54 8.26 -8.01
C GLN A 376 -2.84 8.73 -8.68
N SER A 377 -3.33 8.02 -9.69
CA SER A 377 -4.50 8.45 -10.46
C SER A 377 -5.74 7.57 -10.19
N PRO A 378 -6.40 7.65 -9.02
CA PRO A 378 -7.60 6.85 -8.75
C PRO A 378 -8.72 7.09 -9.77
N LEU A 379 -8.89 8.34 -10.21
CA LEU A 379 -9.85 8.70 -11.24
C LEU A 379 -9.60 7.91 -12.53
N MET A 380 -8.35 7.91 -13.03
CA MET A 380 -8.00 7.20 -14.27
C MET A 380 -8.04 5.68 -14.08
N MET A 381 -7.72 5.15 -12.90
CA MET A 381 -7.89 3.73 -12.63
C MET A 381 -9.35 3.30 -12.68
N GLY A 382 -10.26 4.07 -12.08
CA GLY A 382 -11.70 3.83 -12.20
C GLY A 382 -12.21 3.94 -13.63
N TYR A 383 -11.75 4.97 -14.36
CA TYR A 383 -12.10 5.22 -15.75
C TYR A 383 -11.69 4.04 -16.65
N TYR A 384 -10.41 3.67 -16.64
CA TYR A 384 -9.92 2.56 -17.48
C TYR A 384 -10.42 1.19 -17.04
N ALA A 385 -10.78 0.99 -15.77
CA ALA A 385 -11.42 -0.26 -15.33
C ALA A 385 -12.76 -0.50 -16.04
N ILE A 386 -13.59 0.55 -16.22
CA ILE A 386 -14.84 0.46 -16.98
C ILE A 386 -14.58 0.24 -18.47
N TYR A 387 -13.58 0.91 -19.04
CA TYR A 387 -13.17 0.69 -20.43
C TYR A 387 -12.68 -0.75 -20.64
N ALA A 388 -11.83 -1.27 -19.77
CA ALA A 388 -11.33 -2.64 -19.85
C ALA A 388 -12.46 -3.68 -19.69
N LEU A 389 -13.39 -3.47 -18.76
CA LEU A 389 -14.58 -4.33 -18.63
C LEU A 389 -15.45 -4.32 -19.87
N THR A 390 -15.64 -3.15 -20.49
CA THR A 390 -16.42 -3.03 -21.73
C THR A 390 -15.74 -3.74 -22.89
N ALA A 391 -14.42 -3.60 -23.02
CA ALA A 391 -13.63 -4.28 -24.04
C ALA A 391 -13.65 -5.79 -23.84
N ALA A 392 -13.49 -6.27 -22.59
CA ALA A 392 -13.60 -7.68 -22.24
C ALA A 392 -14.99 -8.25 -22.54
N ALA A 393 -16.07 -7.53 -22.20
CA ALA A 393 -17.44 -7.90 -22.52
C ALA A 393 -17.72 -7.96 -24.03
N ASN A 394 -17.01 -7.12 -24.80
CA ASN A 394 -17.02 -7.17 -26.27
C ASN A 394 -16.19 -8.34 -26.85
N GLY A 395 -15.45 -9.08 -26.02
CA GLY A 395 -14.60 -10.22 -26.42
C GLY A 395 -13.23 -9.81 -26.96
N GLN A 396 -12.70 -8.65 -26.57
CA GLN A 396 -11.35 -8.20 -26.94
C GLN A 396 -10.32 -8.79 -25.98
N GLU A 397 -9.11 -9.08 -26.50
CA GLU A 397 -7.94 -9.38 -25.70
C GLU A 397 -7.36 -8.06 -25.17
N LEU A 398 -6.92 -8.04 -23.92
CA LEU A 398 -6.46 -6.85 -23.22
C LEU A 398 -5.02 -7.00 -22.72
N GLN A 399 -4.36 -5.87 -22.60
CA GLN A 399 -3.09 -5.70 -21.88
C GLN A 399 -3.35 -4.91 -20.61
N ASP A 400 -2.47 -5.07 -19.61
CA ASP A 400 -2.51 -4.28 -18.39
C ASP A 400 -2.32 -2.79 -18.69
N VAL A 401 -2.92 -1.95 -17.86
CA VAL A 401 -2.86 -0.49 -17.96
C VAL A 401 -2.14 0.05 -16.71
N PRO A 402 -0.80 0.18 -16.77
CA PRO A 402 -0.08 0.81 -15.68
C PRO A 402 -0.42 2.31 -15.61
N THR A 403 -0.53 2.82 -14.40
CA THR A 403 -0.58 4.26 -14.11
C THR A 403 0.64 4.67 -13.30
N ASP A 404 1.06 5.94 -13.41
CA ASP A 404 2.24 6.43 -12.73
C ASP A 404 1.97 6.85 -11.28
N GLY A 405 3.04 6.84 -10.46
CA GLY A 405 3.09 7.52 -9.19
C GLY A 405 3.86 8.83 -9.32
N TYR A 406 3.30 9.94 -8.82
CA TYR A 406 3.85 11.29 -8.98
C TYR A 406 4.24 11.88 -7.63
N TRP A 407 5.50 12.31 -7.50
CA TRP A 407 5.90 13.12 -6.35
C TRP A 407 5.26 14.50 -6.41
N TYR A 408 4.69 14.94 -5.31
CA TYR A 408 4.27 16.33 -5.14
C TYR A 408 4.72 16.92 -3.82
N ASP A 409 5.00 18.20 -3.84
CA ASP A 409 5.34 19.02 -2.70
C ASP A 409 4.72 20.43 -2.82
N ALA A 410 4.97 21.30 -1.87
CA ALA A 410 4.40 22.65 -1.85
C ALA A 410 4.76 23.51 -3.08
N THR A 411 5.73 23.10 -3.90
CA THR A 411 6.20 23.89 -5.05
C THR A 411 5.59 23.46 -6.37
N ASN A 412 5.05 22.23 -6.49
CA ASN A 412 4.56 21.66 -7.75
C ASN A 412 3.09 21.20 -7.73
N MET A 413 2.36 21.41 -6.61
CA MET A 413 0.94 20.98 -6.49
C MET A 413 0.00 21.57 -7.55
N GLU A 414 0.38 22.70 -8.13
CA GLU A 414 -0.40 23.41 -9.16
C GLU A 414 0.03 23.07 -10.60
N ASP A 415 1.04 22.20 -10.77
CA ASP A 415 1.56 21.82 -12.07
C ASP A 415 0.52 20.99 -12.86
N GLU A 416 0.46 21.18 -14.18
CA GLU A 416 -0.54 20.56 -15.06
C GLU A 416 -0.52 19.02 -15.03
N GLU A 417 0.63 18.41 -14.72
CA GLU A 417 0.80 16.95 -14.62
C GLU A 417 0.42 16.42 -13.24
N ILE A 418 0.49 17.24 -12.20
CA ILE A 418 0.29 16.85 -10.79
C ILE A 418 -1.15 17.14 -10.34
N ALA A 419 -1.62 18.38 -10.58
CA ALA A 419 -2.90 18.85 -10.07
C ALA A 419 -4.12 17.94 -10.38
N PRO A 420 -4.21 17.29 -11.57
CA PRO A 420 -5.32 16.38 -11.86
C PRO A 420 -5.34 15.12 -10.97
N ASN A 421 -4.22 14.77 -10.33
CA ASN A 421 -4.08 13.61 -9.46
C ASN A 421 -4.23 13.96 -7.97
N LEU A 422 -4.48 15.23 -7.63
CA LEU A 422 -4.65 15.72 -6.26
C LEU A 422 -6.14 15.87 -5.94
N TYR A 423 -6.79 14.76 -5.69
CA TYR A 423 -8.20 14.67 -5.30
C TYR A 423 -8.46 15.16 -3.85
N ASP A 424 -9.75 15.39 -3.50
CA ASP A 424 -10.21 15.82 -2.17
C ASP A 424 -11.11 14.78 -1.52
#